data_743f2b21298209901f5917cb61911e30
#
_entry.id   743f2b21298209901f5917cb61911e30
#
_cell.length_a   1.000
_cell.length_b   1.000
_cell.length_c   1.000
_cell.angle_alpha   90.00
_cell.angle_beta   90.00
_cell.angle_gamma   90.00
#
_symmetry.space_group_name_H-M   'P 1'
#
loop_
_entity.id
_entity.type
_entity.pdbx_description
1 polymer ?
#
loop_
_entity_poly.entity_id
_entity_poly.type
_entity_poly.pdbx_seq_one_letter_code
_entity_poly.pdbx_strand_id
1 'polypeptide(L)'
;MNSLQAAVKGKGLGRLIRRGGSITEHYGLTAGKMDRALALFADILEGHGCGATFPLTAITLARGHWDVDRYRARNIEFAVHGLCHVDHSRLTPAQLDDHLGRARELFVAHGIEPVGFRCPYLRWNEDTLAAVRRAGFRYDSSGSLVWPVVNGRDTETYGRVLRFYGAQPAADFPALPTIEGGLVRMPYALPDDEAFVDRLSLDGAEMVELWLTVLAETCRLGELFVLGLHPERVHPCATALEATLDAARALSPG
;
A
#
# COMPACT_ATOMS: atom_id res chain seq x y z
N MET A 1 31.40 10.55 -17.83
CA MET A 1 30.72 11.53 -16.94
C MET A 1 29.84 10.71 -15.98
N ASN A 2 30.18 10.68 -14.68
CA ASN A 2 29.49 9.83 -13.70
C ASN A 2 28.05 10.30 -13.52
N SER A 3 27.12 9.35 -13.40
CA SER A 3 25.67 9.56 -13.17
C SER A 3 25.36 10.54 -12.01
N LEU A 4 26.25 10.61 -11.02
CA LEU A 4 26.16 11.55 -9.90
C LEU A 4 26.36 13.02 -10.33
N GLN A 5 27.25 13.28 -11.29
CA GLN A 5 27.52 14.64 -11.78
C GLN A 5 26.37 15.19 -12.67
N ALA A 6 25.67 14.29 -13.38
CA ALA A 6 24.49 14.66 -14.15
C ALA A 6 23.28 14.99 -13.27
N ALA A 7 23.12 14.29 -12.14
CA ALA A 7 22.06 14.52 -11.17
C ALA A 7 22.22 15.83 -10.39
N VAL A 8 23.47 16.24 -10.10
CA VAL A 8 23.79 17.50 -9.41
C VAL A 8 23.55 18.72 -10.29
N LYS A 9 23.84 18.62 -11.60
CA LYS A 9 23.64 19.73 -12.54
C LYS A 9 22.19 20.04 -12.90
N GLY A 10 21.28 19.04 -12.76
CA GLY A 10 19.88 19.19 -13.16
C GLY A 10 18.90 19.59 -12.03
N LYS A 11 19.25 19.44 -10.76
CA LYS A 11 18.26 19.54 -9.65
C LYS A 11 18.80 20.16 -8.36
N GLY A 12 19.70 21.08 -8.39
CA GLY A 12 20.19 21.85 -7.23
C GLY A 12 20.50 21.00 -5.97
N LEU A 13 21.69 21.16 -5.41
CA LEU A 13 22.18 20.40 -4.24
C LEU A 13 21.19 20.39 -3.04
N GLY A 14 20.46 21.48 -2.82
CA GLY A 14 19.44 21.58 -1.75
C GLY A 14 18.23 20.64 -1.91
N ARG A 15 17.83 20.30 -3.14
CA ARG A 15 16.75 19.30 -3.39
C ARG A 15 17.23 17.86 -3.20
N LEU A 16 18.49 17.59 -3.51
CA LEU A 16 19.09 16.27 -3.26
C LEU A 16 19.27 16.00 -1.76
N ILE A 17 19.72 17.00 -1.00
CA ILE A 17 19.89 16.91 0.46
C ILE A 17 18.51 16.75 1.14
N ARG A 18 17.49 17.50 0.70
CA ARG A 18 16.11 17.37 1.20
C ARG A 18 15.50 16.00 0.89
N ARG A 19 15.73 15.46 -0.33
CA ARG A 19 15.29 14.10 -0.69
C ARG A 19 16.07 13.02 0.05
N GLY A 20 17.37 13.18 0.22
CA GLY A 20 18.20 12.26 1.01
C GLY A 20 17.78 12.27 2.48
N GLY A 21 17.52 13.42 3.07
CA GLY A 21 17.01 13.57 4.42
C GLY A 21 15.64 12.90 4.59
N SER A 22 14.70 13.17 3.68
CA SER A 22 13.36 12.57 3.69
C SER A 22 13.41 11.04 3.55
N ILE A 23 14.23 10.50 2.65
CA ILE A 23 14.40 9.05 2.48
C ILE A 23 15.00 8.42 3.73
N THR A 24 15.99 9.07 4.35
CA THR A 24 16.64 8.58 5.57
C THR A 24 15.70 8.66 6.78
N GLU A 25 14.85 9.68 6.83
CA GLU A 25 13.89 9.90 7.89
C GLU A 25 12.71 8.91 7.81
N HIS A 26 12.18 8.66 6.61
CA HIS A 26 11.04 7.76 6.40
C HIS A 26 11.43 6.27 6.41
N TYR A 27 12.46 5.87 5.70
CA TYR A 27 12.80 4.43 5.56
C TYR A 27 13.85 3.95 6.57
N GLY A 28 14.53 4.86 7.27
CA GLY A 28 15.62 4.52 8.19
C GLY A 28 16.82 3.90 7.48
N LEU A 29 17.99 3.96 8.12
CA LEU A 29 19.23 3.36 7.60
C LEU A 29 19.32 1.85 7.87
N THR A 30 18.38 1.24 8.61
CA THR A 30 18.46 -0.15 9.05
C THR A 30 17.16 -0.92 8.82
N ALA A 31 17.27 -2.19 8.43
CA ALA A 31 16.15 -3.14 8.36
C ALA A 31 15.36 -3.25 9.68
N GLY A 32 16.02 -3.00 10.82
CA GLY A 32 15.39 -3.04 12.13
C GLY A 32 14.32 -1.97 12.40
N LYS A 33 14.32 -0.84 11.68
CA LYS A 33 13.22 0.16 11.81
C LYS A 33 11.95 -0.36 11.13
N MET A 34 12.09 -0.95 9.95
CA MET A 34 10.98 -1.55 9.24
C MET A 34 10.40 -2.74 10.01
N ASP A 35 11.24 -3.63 10.54
CA ASP A 35 10.78 -4.77 11.33
C ASP A 35 10.02 -4.33 12.59
N ARG A 36 10.49 -3.30 13.30
CA ARG A 36 9.74 -2.73 14.45
C ARG A 36 8.40 -2.15 14.05
N ALA A 37 8.31 -1.47 12.91
CA ALA A 37 7.06 -0.91 12.42
C ALA A 37 6.05 -2.02 12.04
N LEU A 38 6.51 -3.06 11.35
CA LEU A 38 5.67 -4.23 11.03
C LEU A 38 5.27 -5.00 12.29
N ALA A 39 6.16 -5.11 13.28
CA ALA A 39 5.84 -5.73 14.56
C ALA A 39 4.72 -4.96 15.28
N LEU A 40 4.78 -3.63 15.31
CA LEU A 40 3.72 -2.81 15.89
C LEU A 40 2.37 -3.00 15.18
N PHE A 41 2.34 -3.03 13.84
CA PHE A 41 1.12 -3.38 13.11
C PHE A 41 0.59 -4.76 13.52
N ALA A 42 1.48 -5.76 13.55
CA ALA A 42 1.08 -7.12 13.94
C ALA A 42 0.56 -7.17 15.39
N ASP A 43 1.15 -6.40 16.32
CA ASP A 43 0.67 -6.30 17.71
C ASP A 43 -0.74 -5.72 17.78
N ILE A 44 -1.02 -4.65 17.06
CA ILE A 44 -2.35 -4.03 16.97
C ILE A 44 -3.37 -5.03 16.40
N LEU A 45 -3.04 -5.64 15.25
CA LEU A 45 -3.94 -6.59 14.57
C LEU A 45 -4.28 -7.81 15.44
N GLU A 46 -3.27 -8.38 16.10
CA GLU A 46 -3.44 -9.52 17.00
C GLU A 46 -4.31 -9.16 18.21
N GLY A 47 -4.15 -7.96 18.78
CA GLY A 47 -5.01 -7.43 19.85
C GLY A 47 -6.48 -7.33 19.45
N HIS A 48 -6.77 -7.15 18.16
CA HIS A 48 -8.13 -7.12 17.62
C HIS A 48 -8.57 -8.47 17.00
N GLY A 49 -7.74 -9.53 17.07
CA GLY A 49 -8.06 -10.86 16.53
C GLY A 49 -8.17 -10.90 15.00
N CYS A 50 -7.49 -10.01 14.31
CA CYS A 50 -7.49 -9.94 12.84
C CYS A 50 -6.08 -10.07 12.27
N GLY A 51 -5.98 -10.25 10.94
CA GLY A 51 -4.74 -10.29 10.19
C GLY A 51 -4.67 -9.18 9.15
N ALA A 52 -3.60 -9.19 8.36
CA ALA A 52 -3.44 -8.27 7.24
C ALA A 52 -2.60 -8.89 6.12
N THR A 53 -2.63 -8.25 4.97
CA THR A 53 -1.68 -8.49 3.89
C THR A 53 -0.57 -7.43 3.92
N PHE A 54 0.69 -7.87 3.94
CA PHE A 54 1.86 -6.99 3.81
C PHE A 54 2.44 -7.08 2.40
N PRO A 55 2.13 -6.11 1.50
CA PRO A 55 2.76 -6.06 0.19
C PRO A 55 4.22 -5.62 0.33
N LEU A 56 5.16 -6.48 -0.05
CA LEU A 56 6.59 -6.20 -0.03
C LEU A 56 7.18 -6.24 -1.43
N THR A 57 8.16 -5.36 -1.73
CA THR A 57 8.98 -5.56 -2.90
C THR A 57 9.91 -6.76 -2.68
N ALA A 58 10.10 -7.58 -3.72
CA ALA A 58 10.91 -8.79 -3.60
C ALA A 58 12.36 -8.49 -3.21
N ILE A 59 12.92 -7.35 -3.64
CA ILE A 59 14.26 -6.90 -3.21
C ILE A 59 14.28 -6.58 -1.71
N THR A 60 13.24 -6.00 -1.15
CA THR A 60 13.15 -5.74 0.30
C THR A 60 13.12 -7.06 1.07
N LEU A 61 12.32 -8.02 0.61
CA LEU A 61 12.27 -9.35 1.18
C LEU A 61 13.66 -10.02 1.14
N ALA A 62 14.33 -10.03 -0.03
CA ALA A 62 15.62 -10.69 -0.22
C ALA A 62 16.78 -10.04 0.55
N ARG A 63 16.71 -8.74 0.84
CA ARG A 63 17.74 -8.01 1.59
C ARG A 63 17.51 -7.99 3.10
N GLY A 64 16.28 -8.25 3.52
CA GLY A 64 15.92 -8.25 4.91
C GLY A 64 16.18 -9.61 5.57
N HIS A 65 16.52 -9.59 6.85
CA HIS A 65 16.51 -10.79 7.69
C HIS A 65 15.11 -10.93 8.31
N TRP A 66 14.12 -11.20 7.45
CA TRP A 66 12.72 -11.30 7.85
C TRP A 66 12.45 -12.66 8.46
N ASP A 67 11.93 -12.68 9.66
CA ASP A 67 11.31 -13.87 10.21
C ASP A 67 9.87 -13.99 9.67
N VAL A 68 9.78 -14.50 8.44
CA VAL A 68 8.51 -14.69 7.72
C VAL A 68 7.54 -15.55 8.52
N ASP A 69 8.04 -16.62 9.14
CA ASP A 69 7.20 -17.58 9.88
C ASP A 69 6.61 -16.93 11.14
N ARG A 70 7.37 -16.05 11.80
CA ARG A 70 6.87 -15.24 12.94
C ARG A 70 5.65 -14.41 12.55
N TYR A 71 5.67 -13.76 11.40
CA TYR A 71 4.54 -12.94 10.94
C TYR A 71 3.38 -13.80 10.43
N ARG A 72 3.66 -14.88 9.72
CA ARG A 72 2.63 -15.83 9.26
C ARG A 72 1.86 -16.48 10.42
N ALA A 73 2.55 -16.81 11.50
CA ALA A 73 1.93 -17.32 12.73
C ALA A 73 0.96 -16.32 13.38
N ARG A 74 1.08 -15.02 13.03
CA ARG A 74 0.22 -13.92 13.48
C ARG A 74 -0.82 -13.50 12.44
N ASN A 75 -1.19 -14.40 11.54
CA ASN A 75 -2.18 -14.19 10.48
C ASN A 75 -1.80 -13.05 9.51
N ILE A 76 -0.49 -12.90 9.20
CA ILE A 76 0.00 -11.96 8.20
C ILE A 76 0.31 -12.70 6.90
N GLU A 77 -0.35 -12.27 5.83
CA GLU A 77 -0.02 -12.67 4.46
C GLU A 77 1.06 -11.74 3.88
N PHE A 78 1.99 -12.29 3.11
CA PHE A 78 2.93 -11.49 2.32
C PHE A 78 2.53 -11.51 0.85
N ALA A 79 2.21 -10.34 0.29
CA ALA A 79 1.90 -10.16 -1.12
C ALA A 79 3.07 -9.49 -1.86
N VAL A 80 3.12 -9.67 -3.18
CA VAL A 80 4.15 -9.03 -4.01
C VAL A 80 3.78 -7.58 -4.30
N HIS A 81 4.76 -6.68 -4.06
CA HIS A 81 4.71 -5.26 -4.43
C HIS A 81 5.72 -4.94 -5.55
N GLY A 82 5.84 -5.85 -6.52
CA GLY A 82 6.84 -5.81 -7.58
C GLY A 82 8.22 -6.33 -7.15
N LEU A 83 9.14 -6.42 -8.11
CA LEU A 83 10.55 -6.74 -7.84
C LEU A 83 11.20 -5.61 -7.04
N CYS A 84 11.04 -4.38 -7.50
CA CYS A 84 11.41 -3.14 -6.82
C CYS A 84 10.31 -2.10 -7.04
N HIS A 85 10.36 -1.00 -6.28
CA HIS A 85 9.30 0.01 -6.25
C HIS A 85 9.37 0.94 -7.49
N VAL A 86 8.82 0.48 -8.62
CA VAL A 86 8.77 1.21 -9.90
C VAL A 86 7.34 1.30 -10.44
N ASP A 87 7.07 2.30 -11.27
CA ASP A 87 5.78 2.49 -11.93
C ASP A 87 5.56 1.41 -13.02
N HIS A 88 4.74 0.41 -12.74
CA HIS A 88 4.46 -0.71 -13.64
C HIS A 88 3.72 -0.27 -14.91
N SER A 89 2.92 0.79 -14.87
CA SER A 89 2.22 1.31 -16.05
C SER A 89 3.15 1.85 -17.14
N ARG A 90 4.45 1.97 -16.84
CA ARG A 90 5.50 2.46 -17.76
C ARG A 90 6.40 1.36 -18.30
N LEU A 91 6.23 0.13 -17.85
CA LEU A 91 7.00 -1.02 -18.31
C LEU A 91 6.36 -1.64 -19.55
N THR A 92 7.20 -2.16 -20.46
CA THR A 92 6.72 -2.96 -21.59
C THR A 92 6.22 -4.33 -21.11
N PRO A 93 5.37 -5.04 -21.88
CA PRO A 93 4.90 -6.38 -21.51
C PRO A 93 6.05 -7.36 -21.17
N ALA A 94 7.13 -7.35 -21.93
CA ALA A 94 8.29 -8.21 -21.67
C ALA A 94 9.02 -7.82 -20.37
N GLN A 95 9.10 -6.52 -20.05
CA GLN A 95 9.67 -6.05 -18.79
C GLN A 95 8.79 -6.41 -17.61
N LEU A 96 7.46 -6.34 -17.78
CA LEU A 96 6.50 -6.76 -16.75
C LEU A 96 6.63 -8.24 -16.44
N ASP A 97 6.71 -9.09 -17.46
CA ASP A 97 6.87 -10.54 -17.29
C ASP A 97 8.18 -10.89 -16.57
N ASP A 98 9.32 -10.32 -16.97
CA ASP A 98 10.61 -10.49 -16.26
C ASP A 98 10.52 -10.00 -14.81
N HIS A 99 9.96 -8.80 -14.60
CA HIS A 99 9.87 -8.16 -13.29
C HIS A 99 9.01 -8.97 -12.31
N LEU A 100 7.85 -9.44 -12.75
CA LEU A 100 6.93 -10.20 -11.90
C LEU A 100 7.38 -11.65 -11.71
N GLY A 101 7.94 -12.28 -12.75
CA GLY A 101 8.53 -13.61 -12.66
C GLY A 101 9.64 -13.66 -11.62
N ARG A 102 10.62 -12.75 -11.71
CA ARG A 102 11.72 -12.66 -10.73
C ARG A 102 11.24 -12.29 -9.33
N ALA A 103 10.23 -11.45 -9.22
CA ALA A 103 9.63 -11.14 -7.92
C ALA A 103 9.05 -12.39 -7.27
N ARG A 104 8.28 -13.18 -8.04
CA ARG A 104 7.72 -14.45 -7.57
C ARG A 104 8.80 -15.46 -7.17
N GLU A 105 9.82 -15.62 -7.99
CA GLU A 105 10.95 -16.52 -7.71
C GLU A 105 11.63 -16.18 -6.38
N LEU A 106 11.86 -14.89 -6.10
CA LEU A 106 12.45 -14.45 -4.83
C LEU A 106 11.54 -14.75 -3.64
N PHE A 107 10.22 -14.57 -3.76
CA PHE A 107 9.27 -14.93 -2.70
C PHE A 107 9.31 -16.43 -2.43
N VAL A 108 9.24 -17.26 -3.47
CA VAL A 108 9.31 -18.73 -3.36
C VAL A 108 10.63 -19.17 -2.73
N ALA A 109 11.76 -18.57 -3.11
CA ALA A 109 13.06 -18.84 -2.51
C ALA A 109 13.13 -18.50 -1.00
N HIS A 110 12.24 -17.64 -0.52
CA HIS A 110 12.09 -17.31 0.92
C HIS A 110 10.92 -18.06 1.59
N GLY A 111 10.43 -19.15 0.97
CA GLY A 111 9.39 -20.00 1.53
C GLY A 111 7.97 -19.40 1.47
N ILE A 112 7.77 -18.38 0.65
CA ILE A 112 6.46 -17.72 0.46
C ILE A 112 5.93 -18.07 -0.93
N GLU A 113 4.80 -18.79 -1.00
CA GLU A 113 4.03 -18.91 -2.24
C GLU A 113 3.09 -17.69 -2.35
N PRO A 114 3.44 -16.66 -3.13
CA PRO A 114 2.66 -15.43 -3.13
C PRO A 114 1.40 -15.60 -3.98
N VAL A 115 0.25 -15.24 -3.42
CA VAL A 115 -1.03 -15.28 -4.12
C VAL A 115 -1.55 -13.88 -4.46
N GLY A 116 -1.12 -12.86 -3.73
CA GLY A 116 -1.55 -11.47 -3.87
C GLY A 116 -0.54 -10.57 -4.54
N PHE A 117 -1.07 -9.53 -5.19
CA PHE A 117 -0.28 -8.50 -5.85
C PHE A 117 -0.85 -7.10 -5.59
N ARG A 118 0.03 -6.11 -5.47
CA ARG A 118 -0.30 -4.68 -5.49
C ARG A 118 0.77 -3.91 -6.25
N CYS A 119 0.37 -3.07 -7.19
CA CYS A 119 1.31 -2.20 -7.91
C CYS A 119 1.92 -1.14 -6.99
N PRO A 120 3.23 -0.88 -7.07
CA PRO A 120 3.81 0.36 -6.60
C PRO A 120 3.06 1.58 -7.15
N TYR A 121 2.87 2.60 -6.31
CA TYR A 121 2.11 3.80 -6.66
C TYR A 121 0.66 3.55 -7.10
N LEU A 122 0.09 2.35 -6.89
CA LEU A 122 -1.23 1.94 -7.41
C LEU A 122 -1.35 2.12 -8.94
N ARG A 123 -0.21 2.19 -9.65
CA ARG A 123 -0.12 2.48 -11.09
C ARG A 123 -0.10 1.22 -11.93
N TRP A 124 -1.16 0.99 -12.64
CA TRP A 124 -1.37 -0.18 -13.50
C TRP A 124 -2.02 0.20 -14.83
N ASN A 125 -1.98 -0.71 -15.79
CA ASN A 125 -2.72 -0.70 -17.04
C ASN A 125 -3.07 -2.15 -17.43
N GLU A 126 -3.71 -2.35 -18.56
CA GLU A 126 -4.11 -3.68 -19.01
C GLU A 126 -2.93 -4.65 -19.19
N ASP A 127 -1.78 -4.16 -19.67
CA ASP A 127 -0.58 -4.98 -19.81
C ASP A 127 -0.07 -5.44 -18.44
N THR A 128 -0.16 -4.58 -17.43
CA THR A 128 0.17 -4.92 -16.04
C THR A 128 -0.73 -6.05 -15.54
N LEU A 129 -2.05 -5.94 -15.70
CA LEU A 129 -3.00 -6.95 -15.25
C LEU A 129 -2.81 -8.27 -15.99
N ALA A 130 -2.55 -8.21 -17.30
CA ALA A 130 -2.23 -9.39 -18.10
C ALA A 130 -0.95 -10.09 -17.58
N ALA A 131 0.10 -9.34 -17.22
CA ALA A 131 1.32 -9.90 -16.66
C ALA A 131 1.10 -10.47 -15.25
N VAL A 132 0.29 -9.82 -14.39
CA VAL A 132 -0.10 -10.31 -13.07
C VAL A 132 -0.81 -11.67 -13.18
N ARG A 133 -1.73 -11.81 -14.14
CA ARG A 133 -2.40 -13.09 -14.44
C ARG A 133 -1.42 -14.16 -14.90
N ARG A 134 -0.55 -13.84 -15.87
CA ARG A 134 0.46 -14.78 -16.38
C ARG A 134 1.45 -15.22 -15.30
N ALA A 135 1.82 -14.34 -14.39
CA ALA A 135 2.66 -14.66 -13.25
C ALA A 135 1.98 -15.54 -12.19
N GLY A 136 0.67 -15.84 -12.34
CA GLY A 136 -0.07 -16.75 -11.50
C GLY A 136 -0.58 -16.15 -10.18
N PHE A 137 -0.65 -14.83 -10.07
CA PHE A 137 -1.31 -14.20 -8.92
C PHE A 137 -2.83 -14.40 -8.99
N ARG A 138 -3.44 -14.55 -7.83
CA ARG A 138 -4.89 -14.83 -7.70
C ARG A 138 -5.70 -13.58 -7.48
N TYR A 139 -5.10 -12.55 -6.87
CA TYR A 139 -5.74 -11.25 -6.69
C TYR A 139 -4.76 -10.08 -6.90
N ASP A 140 -5.35 -8.94 -7.25
CA ASP A 140 -4.70 -7.64 -7.35
C ASP A 140 -5.47 -6.60 -6.55
N SER A 141 -4.76 -5.76 -5.79
CA SER A 141 -5.34 -4.66 -5.03
C SER A 141 -4.70 -3.31 -5.40
N SER A 142 -4.63 -3.04 -6.71
CA SER A 142 -4.03 -1.81 -7.25
C SER A 142 -5.05 -0.77 -7.68
N GLY A 143 -6.30 -1.17 -7.97
CA GLY A 143 -7.36 -0.25 -8.32
C GLY A 143 -7.80 0.57 -7.11
N SER A 144 -7.74 1.91 -7.20
CA SER A 144 -8.04 2.79 -6.08
C SER A 144 -9.35 3.54 -6.25
N LEU A 145 -10.13 3.62 -5.17
CA LEU A 145 -11.37 4.38 -5.07
C LEU A 145 -11.20 5.49 -4.04
N VAL A 146 -11.58 6.72 -4.40
CA VAL A 146 -11.53 7.86 -3.50
C VAL A 146 -12.90 8.13 -2.89
N TRP A 147 -12.96 8.10 -1.56
CA TRP A 147 -14.15 8.44 -0.78
C TRP A 147 -14.22 9.95 -0.56
N PRO A 148 -15.39 10.60 -0.72
CA PRO A 148 -15.53 12.05 -0.64
C PRO A 148 -15.62 12.54 0.81
N VAL A 149 -14.67 12.12 1.67
CA VAL A 149 -14.70 12.41 3.11
C VAL A 149 -13.87 13.63 3.51
N VAL A 150 -13.00 14.11 2.63
CA VAL A 150 -12.02 15.18 2.94
C VAL A 150 -12.67 16.58 3.04
N ASN A 151 -13.83 16.76 2.50
CA ASN A 151 -14.74 17.93 2.58
C ASN A 151 -14.09 19.28 2.97
N GLY A 152 -13.71 20.09 1.98
CA GLY A 152 -13.14 21.44 2.22
C GLY A 152 -11.70 21.47 2.74
N ARG A 153 -11.08 20.29 3.00
CA ARG A 153 -9.66 20.13 3.35
C ARG A 153 -8.82 19.77 2.13
N ASP A 154 -9.40 19.79 0.93
CA ASP A 154 -8.72 19.46 -0.32
C ASP A 154 -7.54 20.38 -0.56
N THR A 155 -6.36 19.80 -0.70
CA THR A 155 -5.16 20.50 -1.12
C THR A 155 -4.86 20.22 -2.59
N GLU A 156 -4.20 21.16 -3.27
CA GLU A 156 -3.72 20.92 -4.65
C GLU A 156 -2.80 19.68 -4.69
N THR A 157 -2.04 19.45 -3.62
CA THR A 157 -1.13 18.31 -3.49
C THR A 157 -1.90 16.98 -3.40
N TYR A 158 -3.00 16.96 -2.65
CA TYR A 158 -3.88 15.79 -2.58
C TYR A 158 -4.54 15.51 -3.94
N GLY A 159 -5.12 16.50 -4.58
CA GLY A 159 -5.71 16.35 -5.91
C GLY A 159 -4.71 15.87 -6.97
N ARG A 160 -3.44 16.29 -6.90
CA ARG A 160 -2.38 15.76 -7.78
C ARG A 160 -2.08 14.29 -7.53
N VAL A 161 -2.07 13.86 -6.28
CA VAL A 161 -1.78 12.46 -5.94
C VAL A 161 -2.92 11.55 -6.37
N LEU A 162 -4.17 11.96 -6.21
CA LEU A 162 -5.33 11.21 -6.71
C LEU A 162 -5.26 11.00 -8.24
N ARG A 163 -4.95 12.07 -8.98
CA ARG A 163 -4.74 11.95 -10.44
C ARG A 163 -3.55 11.08 -10.80
N PHE A 164 -2.48 11.13 -10.03
CA PHE A 164 -1.31 10.27 -10.25
C PHE A 164 -1.63 8.80 -10.04
N TYR A 165 -2.40 8.45 -9.02
CA TYR A 165 -2.86 7.07 -8.77
C TYR A 165 -3.93 6.60 -9.76
N GLY A 166 -4.57 7.51 -10.48
CA GLY A 166 -5.71 7.19 -11.33
C GLY A 166 -6.95 6.80 -10.52
N ALA A 167 -7.09 7.39 -9.33
CA ALA A 167 -8.17 7.08 -8.41
C ALA A 167 -9.54 7.40 -9.02
N GLN A 168 -10.49 6.47 -8.88
CA GLN A 168 -11.87 6.64 -9.33
C GLN A 168 -12.75 7.08 -8.16
N PRO A 169 -13.80 7.89 -8.39
CA PRO A 169 -14.73 8.25 -7.31
C PRO A 169 -15.49 7.02 -6.80
N ALA A 170 -15.52 6.80 -5.48
CA ALA A 170 -16.30 5.72 -4.88
C ALA A 170 -17.83 5.89 -5.10
N ALA A 171 -18.28 7.12 -5.39
CA ALA A 171 -19.68 7.37 -5.73
C ALA A 171 -20.11 6.77 -7.09
N ASP A 172 -19.15 6.59 -8.00
CA ASP A 172 -19.43 6.09 -9.37
C ASP A 172 -19.07 4.59 -9.52
N PHE A 173 -18.26 4.05 -8.63
CA PHE A 173 -17.73 2.70 -8.69
C PHE A 173 -17.87 2.01 -7.33
N PRO A 174 -18.64 0.91 -7.22
CA PRO A 174 -18.82 0.22 -5.96
C PRO A 174 -17.50 -0.40 -5.48
N ALA A 175 -17.22 -0.30 -4.19
CA ALA A 175 -16.05 -0.89 -3.56
C ALA A 175 -16.26 -2.40 -3.32
N LEU A 176 -16.50 -3.15 -4.38
CA LEU A 176 -16.71 -4.61 -4.38
C LEU A 176 -15.60 -5.33 -5.14
N PRO A 177 -15.27 -6.56 -4.73
CA PRO A 177 -14.36 -7.39 -5.54
C PRO A 177 -14.99 -7.71 -6.88
N THR A 178 -14.19 -7.63 -7.95
CA THR A 178 -14.57 -8.07 -9.29
C THR A 178 -13.68 -9.19 -9.77
N ILE A 179 -14.15 -10.00 -10.72
CA ILE A 179 -13.33 -11.06 -11.35
C ILE A 179 -13.10 -10.69 -12.81
N GLU A 180 -11.85 -10.45 -13.15
CA GLU A 180 -11.43 -10.06 -14.50
C GLU A 180 -10.44 -11.08 -15.06
N GLY A 181 -10.87 -11.93 -15.99
CA GLY A 181 -10.01 -12.97 -16.60
C GLY A 181 -9.42 -13.95 -15.57
N GLY A 182 -10.17 -14.29 -14.52
CA GLY A 182 -9.74 -15.17 -13.45
C GLY A 182 -8.92 -14.51 -12.34
N LEU A 183 -8.63 -13.20 -12.44
CA LEU A 183 -7.96 -12.41 -11.40
C LEU A 183 -9.03 -11.70 -10.56
N VAL A 184 -8.98 -11.85 -9.25
CA VAL A 184 -9.82 -11.07 -8.33
C VAL A 184 -9.23 -9.67 -8.18
N ARG A 185 -10.02 -8.64 -8.48
CA ARG A 185 -9.65 -7.23 -8.28
C ARG A 185 -10.28 -6.74 -6.99
N MET A 186 -9.45 -6.33 -6.04
CA MET A 186 -9.92 -5.77 -4.76
C MET A 186 -9.65 -4.26 -4.74
N PRO A 187 -10.69 -3.42 -4.59
CA PRO A 187 -10.50 -1.97 -4.57
C PRO A 187 -9.70 -1.53 -3.34
N TYR A 188 -8.81 -0.56 -3.54
CA TYR A 188 -8.03 0.10 -2.50
C TYR A 188 -8.71 1.42 -2.11
N ALA A 189 -8.91 1.68 -0.83
CA ALA A 189 -9.59 2.88 -0.39
C ALA A 189 -8.62 4.05 -0.19
N LEU A 190 -9.00 5.21 -0.73
CA LEU A 190 -8.38 6.50 -0.48
C LEU A 190 -9.40 7.44 0.21
N PRO A 191 -8.97 8.34 1.09
CA PRO A 191 -7.60 8.62 1.50
C PRO A 191 -7.01 7.55 2.43
N ASP A 192 -5.75 7.23 2.19
CA ASP A 192 -4.91 6.36 3.00
C ASP A 192 -4.02 7.17 3.97
N ASP A 193 -3.12 6.50 4.67
CA ASP A 193 -2.18 7.13 5.61
C ASP A 193 -1.22 8.11 4.92
N GLU A 194 -0.78 7.86 3.67
CA GLU A 194 0.04 8.81 2.92
C GLU A 194 -0.74 10.10 2.64
N ALA A 195 -1.99 9.96 2.22
CA ALA A 195 -2.85 11.10 1.98
C ALA A 195 -3.05 11.93 3.26
N PHE A 196 -3.32 11.27 4.38
CA PHE A 196 -3.57 11.94 5.65
C PHE A 196 -2.33 12.66 6.19
N VAL A 197 -1.20 11.95 6.29
CA VAL A 197 0.02 12.49 6.90
C VAL A 197 0.74 13.46 5.97
N ASP A 198 0.97 13.07 4.71
CA ASP A 198 1.89 13.81 3.83
C ASP A 198 1.18 14.84 2.95
N ARG A 199 -0.12 14.72 2.69
CA ARG A 199 -0.84 15.60 1.77
C ARG A 199 -1.81 16.55 2.48
N LEU A 200 -2.45 16.06 3.53
CA LEU A 200 -3.46 16.80 4.26
C LEU A 200 -2.95 17.29 5.63
N SER A 201 -1.87 16.71 6.14
CA SER A 201 -1.26 17.02 7.44
C SER A 201 -2.27 16.95 8.60
N LEU A 202 -3.08 15.88 8.60
CA LEU A 202 -4.11 15.66 9.61
C LEU A 202 -3.50 15.17 10.92
N ASP A 203 -4.13 15.52 12.01
CA ASP A 203 -3.82 14.94 13.32
C ASP A 203 -4.53 13.59 13.54
N GLY A 204 -4.21 12.91 14.65
CA GLY A 204 -4.77 11.59 14.93
C GLY A 204 -6.28 11.57 15.09
N ALA A 205 -6.90 12.62 15.65
CA ALA A 205 -8.34 12.71 15.83
C ALA A 205 -9.07 12.89 14.50
N GLU A 206 -8.50 13.72 13.63
CA GLU A 206 -9.02 13.93 12.27
C GLU A 206 -8.93 12.65 11.43
N MET A 207 -7.84 11.88 11.54
CA MET A 207 -7.70 10.58 10.87
C MET A 207 -8.76 9.58 11.36
N VAL A 208 -9.01 9.51 12.67
CA VAL A 208 -10.07 8.68 13.26
C VAL A 208 -11.42 9.04 12.64
N GLU A 209 -11.80 10.33 12.66
CA GLU A 209 -13.07 10.82 12.11
C GLU A 209 -13.28 10.37 10.68
N LEU A 210 -12.27 10.57 9.83
CA LEU A 210 -12.40 10.30 8.39
C LEU A 210 -12.44 8.81 8.08
N TRP A 211 -11.61 7.97 8.71
CA TRP A 211 -11.68 6.52 8.48
C TRP A 211 -12.95 5.90 9.06
N LEU A 212 -13.45 6.38 10.19
CA LEU A 212 -14.75 5.94 10.72
C LEU A 212 -15.90 6.33 9.77
N THR A 213 -15.80 7.49 9.11
CA THR A 213 -16.78 7.90 8.10
C THR A 213 -16.76 6.96 6.89
N VAL A 214 -15.57 6.61 6.37
CA VAL A 214 -15.45 5.64 5.28
C VAL A 214 -15.97 4.27 5.70
N LEU A 215 -15.62 3.80 6.90
CA LEU A 215 -16.09 2.51 7.43
C LEU A 215 -17.61 2.46 7.54
N ALA A 216 -18.22 3.51 8.10
CA ALA A 216 -19.68 3.58 8.25
C ALA A 216 -20.38 3.57 6.89
N GLU A 217 -19.85 4.29 5.91
CA GLU A 217 -20.43 4.34 4.57
C GLU A 217 -20.27 3.02 3.81
N THR A 218 -19.09 2.40 3.84
CA THR A 218 -18.88 1.07 3.23
C THR A 218 -19.77 0.02 3.88
N CYS A 219 -19.93 0.05 5.19
CA CYS A 219 -20.83 -0.85 5.90
C CYS A 219 -22.31 -0.63 5.49
N ARG A 220 -22.74 0.63 5.39
CA ARG A 220 -24.10 0.99 4.94
C ARG A 220 -24.41 0.51 3.53
N LEU A 221 -23.40 0.54 2.63
CA LEU A 221 -23.52 0.10 1.24
C LEU A 221 -23.34 -1.42 1.06
N GLY A 222 -22.84 -2.14 2.07
CA GLY A 222 -22.44 -3.55 1.94
C GLY A 222 -21.18 -3.72 1.11
N GLU A 223 -20.27 -2.75 1.16
CA GLU A 223 -19.04 -2.68 0.38
C GLU A 223 -17.79 -2.95 1.25
N LEU A 224 -16.63 -3.06 0.61
CA LEU A 224 -15.35 -3.28 1.29
C LEU A 224 -14.67 -1.95 1.65
N PHE A 225 -14.10 -1.90 2.85
CA PHE A 225 -13.11 -0.91 3.22
C PHE A 225 -11.71 -1.56 3.23
N VAL A 226 -10.96 -1.45 2.14
CA VAL A 226 -9.58 -1.92 2.06
C VAL A 226 -8.65 -0.80 2.51
N LEU A 227 -8.39 -0.74 3.81
CA LEU A 227 -7.53 0.26 4.43
C LEU A 227 -6.06 -0.05 4.13
N GLY A 228 -5.35 0.91 3.55
CA GLY A 228 -3.92 0.83 3.28
C GLY A 228 -3.09 1.67 4.25
N LEU A 229 -1.99 1.07 4.71
CA LEU A 229 -1.04 1.71 5.62
C LEU A 229 0.40 1.39 5.21
N HIS A 230 1.30 2.33 5.51
CA HIS A 230 2.73 2.19 5.25
C HIS A 230 3.50 2.09 6.57
N PRO A 231 4.51 1.21 6.67
CA PRO A 231 5.24 1.00 7.93
C PRO A 231 5.86 2.26 8.52
N GLU A 232 6.33 3.17 7.68
CA GLU A 232 6.94 4.44 8.14
C GLU A 232 5.95 5.39 8.81
N ARG A 233 4.63 5.17 8.64
CA ARG A 233 3.56 6.00 9.20
C ARG A 233 2.77 5.32 10.31
N VAL A 234 3.19 4.13 10.76
CA VAL A 234 2.47 3.38 11.79
C VAL A 234 2.24 4.19 13.06
N HIS A 235 3.25 4.91 13.54
CA HIS A 235 3.14 5.67 14.78
C HIS A 235 2.07 6.78 14.75
N PRO A 236 2.02 7.69 13.75
CA PRO A 236 0.96 8.69 13.69
C PRO A 236 -0.43 8.08 13.42
N CYS A 237 -0.50 6.90 12.80
CA CYS A 237 -1.76 6.27 12.41
C CYS A 237 -2.25 5.17 13.37
N ALA A 238 -1.46 4.79 14.38
CA ALA A 238 -1.79 3.67 15.28
C ALA A 238 -3.16 3.84 15.94
N THR A 239 -3.42 5.00 16.56
CA THR A 239 -4.70 5.29 17.23
C THR A 239 -5.87 5.25 16.25
N ALA A 240 -5.70 5.76 15.02
CA ALA A 240 -6.75 5.73 14.03
C ALA A 240 -7.02 4.31 13.51
N LEU A 241 -5.97 3.49 13.37
CA LEU A 241 -6.11 2.07 13.05
C LEU A 241 -6.88 1.33 14.13
N GLU A 242 -6.48 1.46 15.41
CA GLU A 242 -7.16 0.82 16.55
C GLU A 242 -8.63 1.21 16.62
N ALA A 243 -8.95 2.52 16.54
CA ALA A 243 -10.32 3.01 16.55
C ALA A 243 -11.15 2.46 15.39
N THR A 244 -10.55 2.33 14.20
CA THR A 244 -11.21 1.76 13.02
C THR A 244 -11.51 0.27 13.20
N LEU A 245 -10.56 -0.50 13.76
CA LEU A 245 -10.74 -1.92 14.05
C LEU A 245 -11.78 -2.18 15.12
N ASP A 246 -11.78 -1.36 16.19
CA ASP A 246 -12.81 -1.43 17.25
C ASP A 246 -14.21 -1.16 16.69
N ALA A 247 -14.36 -0.13 15.88
CA ALA A 247 -15.63 0.20 15.23
C ALA A 247 -16.07 -0.91 14.25
N ALA A 248 -15.16 -1.44 13.45
CA ALA A 248 -15.47 -2.54 12.54
C ALA A 248 -15.96 -3.79 13.29
N ARG A 249 -15.32 -4.10 14.43
CA ARG A 249 -15.73 -5.21 15.30
C ARG A 249 -17.14 -4.99 15.89
N ALA A 250 -17.45 -3.75 16.28
CA ALA A 250 -18.77 -3.41 16.81
C ALA A 250 -19.89 -3.48 15.75
N LEU A 251 -19.54 -3.27 14.48
CA LEU A 251 -20.47 -3.34 13.34
C LEU A 251 -20.66 -4.78 12.81
N SER A 252 -19.77 -5.70 13.14
CA SER A 252 -19.88 -7.11 12.71
C SER A 252 -20.99 -7.79 13.51
N PRO A 253 -22.06 -8.32 12.88
CA PRO A 253 -23.00 -9.19 13.58
C PRO A 253 -22.23 -10.44 14.03
N GLY A 254 -22.30 -10.77 15.31
CA GLY A 254 -21.66 -11.95 15.91
C GLY A 254 -22.12 -13.28 15.30
#